data_a204b4d15eb8efcc465ad2ff2a54c040
#
_entry.id   a204b4d15eb8efcc465ad2ff2a54c040
#
_cell.length_a   1.000
_cell.length_b   1.000
_cell.length_c   1.000
_cell.angle_alpha   90.00
_cell.angle_beta   90.00
_cell.angle_gamma   90.00
#
_symmetry.space_group_name_H-M   'P 1'
#
loop_
_entity.id
_entity.type
_entity.pdbx_description
1 polymer ?
#
loop_
_entity_poly.entity_id
_entity_poly.type
_entity_poly.pdbx_seq_one_letter_code
_entity_poly.pdbx_strand_id
1 'polypeptide(L)'
;MKKKLGIIVGVGVGILVVAAATFAIIKLKNNTPSPSPTPDASGETVKDEETIRKEQQEKLNNAFEKAKYEVNAELEKVLVGYTKSELKETDPWQETLKYHPEGINTSISLKDFKDKGYDVSMFHTEIVECDEVKTYGNLNVTVGKTEYSANLYCTYSFKSNENFEIIK
;
A
#
# COMPACT_ATOMS: atom_id res chain seq x y z
N MET A 1 -21.47 24.93 5.15
CA MET A 1 -20.21 24.36 5.69
C MET A 1 -20.55 23.34 6.77
N LYS A 2 -20.82 22.10 6.46
CA LYS A 2 -20.93 20.99 7.43
C LYS A 2 -21.04 19.68 6.63
N LYS A 3 -20.26 18.66 7.04
CA LYS A 3 -20.28 17.24 6.62
C LYS A 3 -19.14 16.80 5.70
N LYS A 4 -17.96 16.63 6.29
CA LYS A 4 -16.94 15.71 5.78
C LYS A 4 -16.31 14.92 6.96
N LEU A 5 -17.14 14.46 7.89
CA LEU A 5 -16.71 13.67 9.05
C LEU A 5 -17.37 12.30 8.93
N GLY A 6 -16.75 11.33 8.28
CA GLY A 6 -17.38 10.01 8.19
C GLY A 6 -16.58 8.84 7.65
N ILE A 7 -15.33 9.02 7.21
CA ILE A 7 -14.60 7.91 6.55
C ILE A 7 -13.38 7.41 7.34
N ILE A 8 -13.00 8.08 8.43
CA ILE A 8 -11.71 7.86 9.12
C ILE A 8 -11.65 6.58 9.97
N VAL A 9 -12.77 5.94 10.31
CA VAL A 9 -12.77 4.85 11.31
C VAL A 9 -12.41 3.47 10.73
N GLY A 10 -12.46 3.27 9.42
CA GLY A 10 -12.29 1.93 8.82
C GLY A 10 -10.83 1.50 8.53
N VAL A 11 -9.95 2.43 8.24
CA VAL A 11 -8.61 2.12 7.70
C VAL A 11 -7.59 1.79 8.81
N GLY A 12 -7.70 2.42 9.97
CA GLY A 12 -6.78 2.17 11.09
C GLY A 12 -6.84 0.76 11.67
N VAL A 13 -8.00 0.09 11.56
CA VAL A 13 -8.19 -1.27 12.12
C VAL A 13 -7.60 -2.35 11.20
N GLY A 14 -7.62 -2.15 9.88
CA GLY A 14 -7.08 -3.12 8.91
C GLY A 14 -5.56 -3.25 8.99
N ILE A 15 -4.84 -2.15 9.16
CA ILE A 15 -3.37 -2.15 9.23
C ILE A 15 -2.87 -2.80 10.53
N LEU A 16 -3.57 -2.62 11.65
CA LEU A 16 -3.23 -3.26 12.93
C LEU A 16 -3.43 -4.78 12.93
N VAL A 17 -4.40 -5.30 12.16
CA VAL A 17 -4.66 -6.74 12.08
C VAL A 17 -3.58 -7.47 11.28
N VAL A 18 -3.05 -6.87 10.21
CA VAL A 18 -1.95 -7.47 9.42
C VAL A 18 -0.66 -7.51 10.24
N ALA A 19 -0.35 -6.46 11.01
CA ALA A 19 0.80 -6.46 11.91
C ALA A 19 0.68 -7.51 13.03
N ALA A 20 -0.52 -7.77 13.56
CA ALA A 20 -0.76 -8.76 14.62
C ALA A 20 -0.68 -10.20 14.12
N ALA A 21 -1.08 -10.49 12.89
CA ALA A 21 -1.03 -11.85 12.32
C ALA A 21 0.41 -12.33 12.05
N THR A 22 1.31 -11.43 11.65
CA THR A 22 2.73 -11.74 11.49
C THR A 22 3.43 -11.97 12.84
N PHE A 23 2.97 -11.32 13.92
CA PHE A 23 3.51 -11.50 15.27
C PHE A 23 3.24 -12.89 15.86
N ALA A 24 2.12 -13.52 15.55
CA ALA A 24 1.73 -14.81 16.11
C ALA A 24 2.57 -15.98 15.57
N ILE A 25 3.07 -15.90 14.34
CA ILE A 25 3.83 -16.98 13.69
C ILE A 25 5.27 -17.05 14.21
N ILE A 26 5.85 -15.91 14.62
CA ILE A 26 7.25 -15.86 15.09
C ILE A 26 7.39 -16.31 16.55
N LYS A 27 6.40 -16.06 17.40
CA LYS A 27 6.47 -16.44 18.83
C LYS A 27 6.34 -17.94 19.10
N LEU A 28 5.81 -18.73 18.17
CA LEU A 28 5.62 -20.18 18.38
C LEU A 28 6.88 -21.02 18.19
N LYS A 29 7.99 -20.44 17.72
CA LYS A 29 9.21 -21.20 17.41
C LYS A 29 10.35 -21.11 18.44
N ASN A 30 10.22 -20.24 19.45
CA ASN A 30 11.32 -19.98 20.40
C ASN A 30 11.18 -20.66 21.78
N ASN A 31 10.23 -21.57 21.96
CA ASN A 31 10.05 -22.30 23.22
C ASN A 31 10.11 -23.83 23.01
N THR A 32 11.25 -24.33 22.56
CA THR A 32 11.56 -25.77 22.71
C THR A 32 12.83 -25.91 23.53
N PRO A 33 12.78 -26.60 24.68
CA PRO A 33 14.00 -26.90 25.44
C PRO A 33 14.83 -27.94 24.71
N SER A 34 16.15 -27.69 24.70
CA SER A 34 17.19 -28.56 24.14
C SER A 34 17.13 -29.99 24.70
N PRO A 35 17.00 -31.05 23.93
CA PRO A 35 17.29 -32.39 24.39
C PRO A 35 18.73 -32.73 24.08
N SER A 36 19.33 -33.41 25.06
CA SER A 36 20.64 -34.07 25.07
C SER A 36 20.80 -35.07 23.91
N PRO A 37 22.00 -35.29 23.38
CA PRO A 37 22.21 -36.10 22.18
C PRO A 37 22.10 -37.60 22.48
N THR A 38 21.19 -38.27 21.81
CA THR A 38 21.18 -39.71 21.62
C THR A 38 21.34 -39.99 20.13
N PRO A 39 22.27 -40.86 19.71
CA PRO A 39 22.47 -41.18 18.30
C PRO A 39 21.45 -42.22 17.85
N ASP A 40 20.55 -41.89 16.99
CA ASP A 40 19.87 -42.88 16.18
C ASP A 40 19.51 -42.36 14.78
N ALA A 41 19.67 -43.24 13.82
CA ALA A 41 19.68 -42.98 12.40
C ALA A 41 18.26 -42.72 11.85
N SER A 42 18.00 -41.54 11.35
CA SER A 42 17.10 -41.32 10.21
C SER A 42 17.51 -40.03 9.49
N GLY A 43 17.72 -40.12 8.18
CA GLY A 43 18.30 -39.07 7.36
C GLY A 43 17.41 -37.84 7.22
N GLU A 44 17.34 -37.01 8.22
CA GLU A 44 16.95 -35.62 8.07
C GLU A 44 18.17 -34.86 7.59
N THR A 45 18.13 -34.43 6.34
CA THR A 45 19.11 -33.50 5.79
C THR A 45 19.07 -32.22 6.65
N VAL A 46 20.08 -32.08 7.51
CA VAL A 46 20.32 -30.82 8.25
C VAL A 46 20.55 -29.77 7.19
N LYS A 47 19.53 -28.90 6.97
CA LYS A 47 19.68 -27.72 6.12
C LYS A 47 20.81 -26.89 6.73
N ASP A 48 21.78 -26.52 5.91
CA ASP A 48 22.83 -25.63 6.38
C ASP A 48 22.27 -24.26 6.80
N GLU A 49 22.95 -23.54 7.67
CA GLU A 49 22.53 -22.25 8.18
C GLU A 49 22.31 -21.21 7.05
N GLU A 50 23.05 -21.33 5.97
CA GLU A 50 22.93 -20.43 4.82
C GLU A 50 21.61 -20.64 4.09
N THR A 51 21.19 -21.89 3.92
CA THR A 51 19.89 -22.23 3.32
C THR A 51 18.74 -21.71 4.18
N ILE A 52 18.83 -21.87 5.51
CA ILE A 52 17.80 -21.36 6.44
C ILE A 52 17.72 -19.83 6.37
N ARG A 53 18.87 -19.13 6.33
CA ARG A 53 18.90 -17.66 6.17
C ARG A 53 18.28 -17.20 4.86
N LYS A 54 18.56 -17.86 3.75
CA LYS A 54 17.98 -17.52 2.45
C LYS A 54 16.46 -17.70 2.45
N GLU A 55 15.96 -18.80 3.00
CA GLU A 55 14.52 -19.04 3.14
C GLU A 55 13.83 -18.00 4.03
N GLN A 56 14.47 -17.59 5.12
CA GLN A 56 13.94 -16.54 6.00
C GLN A 56 13.91 -15.19 5.31
N GLN A 57 14.98 -14.83 4.58
CA GLN A 57 15.05 -13.58 3.82
C GLN A 57 13.99 -13.54 2.71
N GLU A 58 13.78 -14.63 2.00
CA GLU A 58 12.74 -14.73 0.98
C GLU A 58 11.34 -14.57 1.58
N LYS A 59 11.06 -15.20 2.70
CA LYS A 59 9.78 -15.04 3.42
C LYS A 59 9.55 -13.60 3.86
N LEU A 60 10.59 -12.93 4.35
CA LEU A 60 10.52 -11.53 4.76
C LEU A 60 10.23 -10.62 3.56
N ASN A 61 10.94 -10.82 2.45
CA ASN A 61 10.72 -10.06 1.22
C ASN A 61 9.29 -10.26 0.68
N ASN A 62 8.79 -11.49 0.67
CA ASN A 62 7.42 -11.78 0.23
C ASN A 62 6.37 -11.14 1.13
N ALA A 63 6.60 -11.13 2.44
CA ALA A 63 5.71 -10.45 3.39
C ALA A 63 5.72 -8.93 3.19
N PHE A 64 6.89 -8.35 2.91
CA PHE A 64 7.05 -6.94 2.60
C PHE A 64 6.28 -6.54 1.33
N GLU A 65 6.51 -7.25 0.22
CA GLU A 65 5.83 -6.94 -1.05
C GLU A 65 4.31 -7.10 -0.94
N LYS A 66 3.83 -8.09 -0.17
CA LYS A 66 2.41 -8.25 0.11
C LYS A 66 1.85 -7.07 0.90
N ALA A 67 2.51 -6.66 1.97
CA ALA A 67 2.08 -5.52 2.79
C ALA A 67 2.08 -4.22 1.98
N LYS A 68 3.10 -3.99 1.16
CA LYS A 68 3.19 -2.87 0.24
C LYS A 68 2.02 -2.85 -0.74
N TYR A 69 1.68 -4.01 -1.33
CA TYR A 69 0.56 -4.13 -2.25
C TYR A 69 -0.78 -3.76 -1.58
N GLU A 70 -1.01 -4.26 -0.36
CA GLU A 70 -2.23 -3.96 0.40
C GLU A 70 -2.33 -2.46 0.74
N VAL A 71 -1.24 -1.84 1.19
CA VAL A 71 -1.19 -0.39 1.45
C VAL A 71 -1.47 0.41 0.18
N ASN A 72 -0.82 0.06 -0.93
CA ASN A 72 -1.06 0.72 -2.22
C ASN A 72 -2.52 0.65 -2.64
N ALA A 73 -3.15 -0.50 -2.55
CA ALA A 73 -4.54 -0.68 -2.95
C ALA A 73 -5.50 0.24 -2.17
N GLU A 74 -5.25 0.45 -0.87
CA GLU A 74 -6.04 1.37 -0.06
C GLU A 74 -5.76 2.84 -0.40
N LEU A 75 -4.49 3.22 -0.59
CA LEU A 75 -4.12 4.58 -1.00
C LEU A 75 -4.71 4.93 -2.38
N GLU A 76 -4.61 4.03 -3.35
CA GLU A 76 -5.21 4.19 -4.68
C GLU A 76 -6.72 4.39 -4.59
N LYS A 77 -7.41 3.57 -3.81
CA LYS A 77 -8.86 3.66 -3.62
C LYS A 77 -9.28 5.02 -3.04
N VAL A 78 -8.55 5.53 -2.05
CA VAL A 78 -8.82 6.84 -1.46
C VAL A 78 -8.55 7.96 -2.46
N LEU A 79 -7.40 7.92 -3.14
CA LEU A 79 -7.03 8.94 -4.12
C LEU A 79 -8.00 8.97 -5.31
N VAL A 80 -8.43 7.81 -5.80
CA VAL A 80 -9.50 7.71 -6.81
C VAL A 80 -10.82 8.28 -6.28
N GLY A 81 -11.15 8.05 -5.01
CA GLY A 81 -12.33 8.65 -4.36
C GLY A 81 -12.28 10.17 -4.32
N TYR A 82 -11.13 10.74 -3.97
CA TYR A 82 -10.90 12.19 -3.98
C TYR A 82 -10.98 12.74 -5.41
N THR A 83 -10.36 12.05 -6.36
CA THR A 83 -10.40 12.45 -7.78
C THR A 83 -11.83 12.50 -8.30
N LYS A 84 -12.65 11.49 -8.01
CA LYS A 84 -14.07 11.48 -8.37
C LYS A 84 -14.88 12.62 -7.74
N SER A 85 -14.45 13.10 -6.58
CA SER A 85 -15.12 14.22 -5.91
C SER A 85 -14.83 15.56 -6.56
N GLU A 86 -13.61 15.75 -7.06
CA GLU A 86 -13.12 17.01 -7.61
C GLU A 86 -13.23 17.08 -9.13
N LEU A 87 -12.88 16.01 -9.81
CA LEU A 87 -12.87 15.93 -11.27
C LEU A 87 -14.11 15.17 -11.74
N LYS A 88 -15.21 15.87 -11.89
CA LYS A 88 -16.44 15.28 -12.41
C LYS A 88 -16.51 15.51 -13.91
N GLU A 89 -16.94 14.48 -14.63
CA GLU A 89 -17.34 14.65 -16.02
C GLU A 89 -18.48 15.67 -16.09
N THR A 90 -18.38 16.63 -17.00
CA THR A 90 -19.37 17.69 -17.21
C THR A 90 -19.79 17.71 -18.68
N ASP A 91 -20.97 18.23 -18.98
CA ASP A 91 -21.47 18.34 -20.34
C ASP A 91 -20.48 19.03 -21.32
N PRO A 92 -19.74 20.10 -20.92
CA PRO A 92 -18.72 20.69 -21.79
C PRO A 92 -17.63 19.73 -22.26
N TRP A 93 -17.35 18.66 -21.53
CA TRP A 93 -16.34 17.67 -21.93
C TRP A 93 -16.81 16.84 -23.11
N GLN A 94 -18.07 16.48 -23.18
CA GLN A 94 -18.66 15.77 -24.34
C GLN A 94 -18.57 16.64 -25.61
N GLU A 95 -18.75 17.93 -25.50
CA GLU A 95 -18.53 18.88 -26.58
C GLU A 95 -17.06 18.93 -27.00
N THR A 96 -16.15 18.97 -26.04
CA THR A 96 -14.69 19.00 -26.27
C THR A 96 -14.21 17.70 -26.97
N LEU A 97 -14.76 16.54 -26.61
CA LEU A 97 -14.44 15.25 -27.24
C LEU A 97 -14.76 15.20 -28.74
N LYS A 98 -15.67 16.03 -29.24
CA LYS A 98 -15.92 16.15 -30.68
C LYS A 98 -14.69 16.66 -31.45
N TYR A 99 -13.85 17.46 -30.80
CA TYR A 99 -12.67 18.09 -31.36
C TYR A 99 -11.37 17.41 -30.91
N HIS A 100 -11.45 16.55 -29.88
CA HIS A 100 -10.33 15.81 -29.28
C HIS A 100 -10.65 14.32 -29.20
N PRO A 101 -10.70 13.62 -30.35
CA PRO A 101 -11.05 12.18 -30.38
C PRO A 101 -10.05 11.30 -29.62
N GLU A 102 -8.84 11.79 -29.35
CA GLU A 102 -7.82 11.15 -28.51
C GLU A 102 -8.25 11.09 -27.03
N GLY A 103 -9.24 11.87 -26.65
CA GLY A 103 -9.73 11.95 -25.28
C GLY A 103 -9.19 13.16 -24.50
N ILE A 104 -9.71 13.30 -23.30
CA ILE A 104 -9.31 14.33 -22.33
C ILE A 104 -8.68 13.65 -21.13
N ASN A 105 -7.47 14.07 -20.80
CA ASN A 105 -6.76 13.59 -19.60
C ASN A 105 -6.52 14.79 -18.69
N THR A 106 -6.93 14.69 -17.42
CA THR A 106 -6.68 15.69 -16.40
C THR A 106 -6.31 15.03 -15.08
N SER A 107 -5.46 15.69 -14.31
CA SER A 107 -4.95 15.17 -13.05
C SER A 107 -5.03 16.23 -11.95
N ILE A 108 -5.04 15.75 -10.71
CA ILE A 108 -4.97 16.59 -9.52
C ILE A 108 -3.99 15.95 -8.53
N SER A 109 -2.99 16.71 -8.10
CA SER A 109 -1.94 16.22 -7.22
C SER A 109 -2.42 16.02 -5.78
N LEU A 110 -1.70 15.20 -5.02
CA LEU A 110 -1.94 15.03 -3.59
C LEU A 110 -1.82 16.38 -2.86
N LYS A 111 -0.88 17.23 -3.29
CA LYS A 111 -0.72 18.59 -2.78
C LYS A 111 -1.98 19.43 -2.99
N ASP A 112 -2.58 19.39 -4.20
CA ASP A 112 -3.80 20.14 -4.49
C ASP A 112 -4.99 19.66 -3.66
N PHE A 113 -5.09 18.36 -3.40
CA PHE A 113 -6.09 17.80 -2.48
C PHE A 113 -5.89 18.31 -1.07
N LYS A 114 -4.65 18.35 -0.57
CA LYS A 114 -4.31 18.93 0.73
C LYS A 114 -4.68 20.40 0.83
N ASP A 115 -4.34 21.20 -0.19
CA ASP A 115 -4.63 22.62 -0.26
C ASP A 115 -6.16 22.90 -0.30
N LYS A 116 -6.94 21.95 -0.84
CA LYS A 116 -8.42 21.96 -0.82
C LYS A 116 -9.03 21.44 0.49
N GLY A 117 -8.20 21.01 1.46
CA GLY A 117 -8.65 20.57 2.79
C GLY A 117 -9.06 19.09 2.85
N TYR A 118 -8.62 18.26 1.92
CA TYR A 118 -8.74 16.81 2.04
C TYR A 118 -7.75 16.28 3.10
N ASP A 119 -8.13 15.24 3.80
CA ASP A 119 -7.23 14.56 4.72
C ASP A 119 -6.26 13.66 3.94
N VAL A 120 -5.00 14.06 3.90
CA VAL A 120 -3.94 13.33 3.24
C VAL A 120 -3.01 12.61 4.21
N SER A 121 -3.33 12.57 5.49
CA SER A 121 -2.47 12.00 6.55
C SER A 121 -2.12 10.54 6.33
N MET A 122 -2.99 9.77 5.69
CA MET A 122 -2.72 8.36 5.37
C MET A 122 -1.62 8.15 4.32
N PHE A 123 -1.25 9.18 3.57
CA PHE A 123 -0.15 9.17 2.60
C PHE A 123 1.20 9.53 3.25
N HIS A 124 1.19 9.91 4.53
CA HIS A 124 2.36 10.35 5.33
C HIS A 124 2.30 9.68 6.70
N THR A 125 2.69 8.41 6.77
CA THR A 125 2.70 7.62 8.00
C THR A 125 4.09 7.09 8.28
N GLU A 126 4.30 6.39 9.40
CA GLU A 126 5.57 5.69 9.67
C GLU A 126 5.88 4.58 8.66
N ILE A 127 4.87 4.09 7.94
CA ILE A 127 4.98 2.96 7.00
C ILE A 127 5.13 3.45 5.55
N VAL A 128 4.51 4.58 5.20
CA VAL A 128 4.47 5.10 3.84
C VAL A 128 4.66 6.61 3.85
N GLU A 129 5.50 7.08 2.94
CA GLU A 129 5.72 8.50 2.68
C GLU A 129 5.60 8.75 1.18
N CYS A 130 4.60 9.54 0.78
CA CYS A 130 4.31 9.84 -0.63
C CYS A 130 4.74 11.26 -0.99
N ASP A 131 5.34 11.43 -2.16
CA ASP A 131 5.63 12.73 -2.75
C ASP A 131 4.31 13.43 -3.12
N GLU A 132 4.02 14.56 -2.51
CA GLU A 132 2.75 15.28 -2.67
C GLU A 132 2.52 15.81 -4.10
N VAL A 133 3.59 16.03 -4.87
CA VAL A 133 3.50 16.57 -6.25
C VAL A 133 3.42 15.45 -7.28
N LYS A 134 4.19 14.38 -7.07
CA LYS A 134 4.27 13.25 -8.02
C LYS A 134 3.17 12.21 -7.81
N THR A 135 2.52 12.22 -6.65
CA THR A 135 1.34 11.41 -6.37
C THR A 135 0.10 12.18 -6.81
N TYR A 136 -0.69 11.61 -7.71
CA TYR A 136 -1.85 12.29 -8.27
C TYR A 136 -2.97 11.34 -8.65
N GLY A 137 -4.18 11.83 -8.58
CA GLY A 137 -5.35 11.20 -9.16
C GLY A 137 -5.58 11.69 -10.59
N ASN A 138 -6.07 10.81 -11.44
CA ASN A 138 -6.24 11.04 -12.87
C ASN A 138 -7.66 10.74 -13.31
N LEU A 139 -8.17 11.56 -14.20
CA LEU A 139 -9.41 11.35 -14.92
C LEU A 139 -9.11 11.32 -16.41
N ASN A 140 -9.47 10.24 -17.06
CA ASN A 140 -9.40 10.05 -18.50
C ASN A 140 -10.82 9.89 -19.06
N VAL A 141 -11.21 10.75 -19.97
CA VAL A 141 -12.52 10.74 -20.62
C VAL A 141 -12.31 10.53 -22.12
N THR A 142 -12.89 9.47 -22.64
CA THR A 142 -12.95 9.17 -24.08
C THR A 142 -14.41 9.03 -24.49
N VAL A 143 -14.67 8.88 -25.78
CA VAL A 143 -16.03 8.69 -26.28
C VAL A 143 -16.65 7.43 -25.65
N GLY A 144 -17.68 7.63 -24.85
CA GLY A 144 -18.41 6.55 -24.18
C GLY A 144 -17.69 5.90 -22.98
N LYS A 145 -16.54 6.44 -22.53
CA LYS A 145 -15.78 5.87 -21.39
C LYS A 145 -15.18 6.95 -20.51
N THR A 146 -15.42 6.82 -19.20
CA THR A 146 -14.81 7.66 -18.16
C THR A 146 -14.06 6.78 -17.18
N GLU A 147 -12.77 7.01 -17.03
CA GLU A 147 -11.89 6.24 -16.16
C GLU A 147 -11.20 7.13 -15.13
N TYR A 148 -11.19 6.65 -13.89
CA TYR A 148 -10.43 7.26 -12.80
C TYR A 148 -9.32 6.31 -12.40
N SER A 149 -8.13 6.86 -12.22
CA SER A 149 -6.96 6.12 -11.77
C SER A 149 -6.15 6.95 -10.76
N ALA A 150 -5.21 6.31 -10.10
CA ALA A 150 -4.25 6.96 -9.23
C ALA A 150 -2.83 6.59 -9.66
N ASN A 151 -1.91 7.52 -9.46
CA ASN A 151 -0.47 7.28 -9.60
C ASN A 151 0.18 7.59 -8.25
N LEU A 152 0.73 6.57 -7.61
CA LEU A 152 1.38 6.67 -6.31
C LEU A 152 2.90 6.73 -6.50
N TYR A 153 3.51 7.77 -5.98
CA TYR A 153 4.96 7.91 -5.89
C TYR A 153 5.37 7.96 -4.42
N CYS A 154 5.54 6.76 -3.83
CA CYS A 154 5.73 6.60 -2.39
C CYS A 154 6.95 5.73 -2.07
N THR A 155 7.56 6.01 -0.93
CA THR A 155 8.55 5.15 -0.28
C THR A 155 7.90 4.39 0.87
N TYR A 156 8.37 3.16 1.14
CA TYR A 156 7.80 2.29 2.16
C TYR A 156 8.87 1.91 3.16
N SER A 157 8.54 2.01 4.45
CA SER A 157 9.41 1.64 5.56
C SER A 157 8.68 0.67 6.48
N PHE A 158 9.10 -0.60 6.49
CA PHE A 158 8.57 -1.60 7.41
C PHE A 158 9.67 -1.97 8.40
N LYS A 159 9.44 -1.69 9.68
CA LYS A 159 10.35 -2.12 10.76
C LYS A 159 10.09 -3.58 11.07
N SER A 160 11.04 -4.45 10.80
CA SER A 160 11.02 -5.79 11.37
C SER A 160 11.50 -5.70 12.82
N ASN A 161 10.91 -6.49 13.72
CA ASN A 161 11.32 -6.52 15.13
C ASN A 161 12.72 -7.12 15.39
N GLU A 162 13.42 -7.51 14.35
CA GLU A 162 14.77 -8.07 14.38
C GLU A 162 15.77 -7.14 13.68
N ASN A 163 15.88 -5.88 14.10
CA ASN A 163 16.91 -4.92 13.68
C ASN A 163 17.21 -4.81 12.17
N PHE A 164 16.26 -5.19 11.30
CA PHE A 164 16.38 -5.03 9.86
C PHE A 164 15.39 -3.96 9.38
N GLU A 165 15.94 -2.85 8.98
CA GLU A 165 15.22 -1.79 8.28
C GLU A 165 15.32 -2.05 6.78
N ILE A 166 14.20 -2.34 6.12
CA ILE A 166 14.13 -2.45 4.65
C ILE A 166 13.55 -1.14 4.14
N ILE A 167 14.42 -0.29 3.61
CA ILE A 167 14.05 0.93 2.88
C ILE A 167 14.14 0.63 1.39
N LYS A 168 13.05 0.78 0.66
CA LYS A 168 13.00 0.73 -0.81
C LYS A 168 12.14 1.86 -1.35
#